data_46b13559ba8012a26d14258e2459db53
#
_entry.id   46b13559ba8012a26d14258e2459db53
#
_cell.length_a   1.000
_cell.length_b   1.000
_cell.length_c   1.000
_cell.angle_alpha   90.00
_cell.angle_beta   90.00
_cell.angle_gamma   90.00
#
_symmetry.space_group_name_H-M   'P 1'
#
loop_
_entity.id
_entity.type
_entity.pdbx_description
1 polymer ?
#
loop_
_entity_poly.entity_id
_entity_poly.type
_entity_poly.pdbx_seq_one_letter_code
_entity_poly.pdbx_strand_id
1 'polypeptide(L)'
;MAAAVSRDSAVTIPVAPEAPLGIPAQTRRPESVRFSISSPLQADRVVLDLLRIERWRRPLYLACTVNRSNLPWIWPYTRLDGLAFRVVPSADPAVWDLYHARRQLTEKVTYAGLADTTAVLDQDSRAIVSNYVAAFLQVGNAHLERGDPKACLEMLRLLEDHVALRRLGPAAELLGALRARAEDEIGRAPRQ
;
A
#
# COMPACT_ATOMS: atom_id res chain seq x y z
N MET A 1 -11.86 -33.30 26.39
CA MET A 1 -11.47 -32.03 25.69
C MET A 1 -10.42 -32.40 24.68
N ALA A 2 -10.77 -32.52 23.41
CA ALA A 2 -9.81 -32.79 22.33
C ALA A 2 -9.21 -31.45 21.91
N ALA A 3 -7.90 -31.32 22.05
CA ALA A 3 -7.16 -30.17 21.53
C ALA A 3 -7.32 -30.13 20.00
N ALA A 4 -7.97 -29.09 19.47
CA ALA A 4 -8.03 -28.86 18.06
C ALA A 4 -6.60 -28.58 17.57
N VAL A 5 -5.99 -29.55 16.90
CA VAL A 5 -4.74 -29.38 16.19
C VAL A 5 -5.02 -28.37 15.07
N SER A 6 -4.58 -27.13 15.25
CA SER A 6 -4.55 -26.11 14.20
C SER A 6 -3.67 -26.66 13.07
N ARG A 7 -4.28 -27.12 11.98
CA ARG A 7 -3.55 -27.54 10.78
C ARG A 7 -3.20 -26.29 10.00
N ASP A 8 -2.01 -25.75 10.23
CA ASP A 8 -1.43 -24.75 9.37
C ASP A 8 -1.29 -25.33 7.96
N SER A 9 -2.09 -24.86 7.04
CA SER A 9 -2.04 -25.28 5.65
C SER A 9 -1.06 -24.38 4.90
N ALA A 10 0.08 -24.94 4.48
CA ALA A 10 0.99 -24.26 3.59
C ALA A 10 0.56 -24.47 2.14
N VAL A 11 0.39 -23.38 1.40
CA VAL A 11 0.01 -23.38 -0.03
C VAL A 11 1.12 -22.75 -0.82
N THR A 12 1.67 -23.51 -1.78
CA THR A 12 2.68 -22.99 -2.73
C THR A 12 2.02 -22.69 -4.07
N ILE A 13 2.19 -21.47 -4.56
CA ILE A 13 1.63 -20.99 -5.83
C ILE A 13 2.79 -20.63 -6.77
N PRO A 14 2.92 -21.29 -7.93
CA PRO A 14 3.93 -20.96 -8.90
C PRO A 14 3.68 -19.60 -9.53
N VAL A 15 4.76 -18.89 -9.88
CA VAL A 15 4.71 -17.61 -10.58
C VAL A 15 4.98 -17.86 -12.06
N ALA A 16 4.05 -17.44 -12.93
CA ALA A 16 4.23 -17.60 -14.36
C ALA A 16 5.42 -16.74 -14.87
N PRO A 17 6.26 -17.25 -15.79
CA PRO A 17 7.44 -16.52 -16.25
C PRO A 17 7.14 -15.14 -16.83
N GLU A 18 6.01 -14.99 -17.50
CA GLU A 18 5.55 -13.77 -18.15
C GLU A 18 4.73 -12.82 -17.24
N ALA A 19 4.46 -13.20 -15.99
CA ALA A 19 3.57 -12.44 -15.12
C ALA A 19 4.09 -11.01 -14.83
N PRO A 20 3.24 -9.97 -14.92
CA PRO A 20 3.60 -8.60 -14.55
C PRO A 20 3.58 -8.45 -13.02
N LEU A 21 4.72 -8.65 -12.38
CA LEU A 21 4.78 -8.82 -10.92
C LEU A 21 4.52 -7.55 -10.11
N GLY A 22 4.72 -6.36 -10.68
CA GLY A 22 4.61 -5.08 -9.93
C GLY A 22 5.69 -4.92 -8.88
N ILE A 23 6.87 -5.47 -9.14
CA ILE A 23 8.09 -5.34 -8.34
C ILE A 23 9.16 -4.63 -9.18
N PRO A 24 10.15 -3.98 -8.56
CA PRO A 24 11.23 -3.33 -9.28
C PRO A 24 11.93 -4.29 -10.24
N ALA A 25 12.31 -3.79 -11.43
CA ALA A 25 12.87 -4.62 -12.50
C ALA A 25 14.16 -5.36 -12.11
N GLN A 26 14.95 -4.77 -11.21
CA GLN A 26 16.19 -5.37 -10.67
C GLN A 26 15.94 -6.47 -9.63
N THR A 27 14.70 -6.65 -9.19
CA THR A 27 14.37 -7.66 -8.18
C THR A 27 14.37 -9.05 -8.82
N ARG A 28 15.05 -10.01 -8.16
CA ARG A 28 15.02 -11.40 -8.61
C ARG A 28 13.57 -11.91 -8.62
N ARG A 29 13.16 -12.42 -9.76
CA ARG A 29 11.83 -13.00 -9.93
C ARG A 29 11.71 -14.30 -9.15
N PRO A 30 10.73 -14.46 -8.25
CA PRO A 30 10.51 -15.74 -7.59
C PRO A 30 9.85 -16.74 -8.54
N GLU A 31 10.19 -18.00 -8.39
CA GLU A 31 9.55 -19.10 -9.14
C GLU A 31 8.19 -19.49 -8.54
N SER A 32 8.06 -19.32 -7.23
CA SER A 32 6.83 -19.62 -6.49
C SER A 32 6.75 -18.81 -5.19
N VAL A 33 5.56 -18.69 -4.65
CA VAL A 33 5.29 -18.07 -3.35
C VAL A 33 4.60 -19.10 -2.44
N ARG A 34 5.07 -19.21 -1.20
CA ARG A 34 4.48 -20.05 -0.18
C ARG A 34 3.71 -19.21 0.83
N PHE A 35 2.43 -19.48 0.97
CA PHE A 35 1.56 -18.88 1.97
C PHE A 35 1.32 -19.86 3.13
N SER A 36 1.32 -19.35 4.35
CA SER A 36 0.89 -20.10 5.55
C SER A 36 -0.45 -19.55 6.00
N ILE A 37 -1.48 -20.41 6.04
CA ILE A 37 -2.84 -20.02 6.36
C ILE A 37 -3.37 -20.96 7.42
N SER A 38 -3.72 -20.41 8.57
CA SER A 38 -4.36 -21.16 9.65
C SER A 38 -5.87 -21.10 9.49
N SER A 39 -6.51 -22.26 9.33
CA SER A 39 -7.98 -22.38 9.23
C SER A 39 -8.62 -21.48 8.15
N PRO A 40 -8.37 -21.74 6.86
CA PRO A 40 -8.81 -20.87 5.77
C PRO A 40 -10.34 -20.74 5.72
N LEU A 41 -10.83 -19.50 5.71
CA LEU A 41 -12.23 -19.13 5.49
C LEU A 41 -12.58 -19.24 4.00
N GLN A 42 -13.86 -19.08 3.66
CA GLN A 42 -14.30 -19.12 2.28
C GLN A 42 -13.64 -18.02 1.44
N ALA A 43 -13.49 -16.80 1.97
CA ALA A 43 -12.81 -15.70 1.30
C ALA A 43 -11.34 -16.02 1.00
N ASP A 44 -10.62 -16.68 1.93
CA ASP A 44 -9.24 -17.10 1.72
C ASP A 44 -9.13 -18.07 0.55
N ARG A 45 -10.07 -19.03 0.46
CA ARG A 45 -10.11 -20.03 -0.62
C ARG A 45 -10.30 -19.38 -1.98
N VAL A 46 -11.21 -18.41 -2.09
CA VAL A 46 -11.44 -17.67 -3.34
C VAL A 46 -10.17 -16.95 -3.78
N VAL A 47 -9.50 -16.23 -2.88
CA VAL A 47 -8.25 -15.52 -3.20
C VAL A 47 -7.14 -16.49 -3.59
N LEU A 48 -7.01 -17.62 -2.88
CA LEU A 48 -6.03 -18.66 -3.22
C LEU A 48 -6.29 -19.27 -4.60
N ASP A 49 -7.55 -19.56 -4.92
CA ASP A 49 -7.92 -20.14 -6.20
C ASP A 49 -7.67 -19.16 -7.36
N LEU A 50 -7.96 -17.86 -7.16
CA LEU A 50 -7.59 -16.82 -8.13
C LEU A 50 -6.06 -16.79 -8.35
N LEU A 51 -5.27 -16.78 -7.29
CA LEU A 51 -3.81 -16.79 -7.41
C LEU A 51 -3.27 -18.07 -8.07
N ARG A 52 -3.87 -19.24 -7.80
CA ARG A 52 -3.50 -20.52 -8.44
C ARG A 52 -3.81 -20.54 -9.92
N ILE A 53 -5.00 -20.06 -10.31
CA ILE A 53 -5.45 -20.03 -11.71
C ILE A 53 -4.62 -19.01 -12.50
N GLU A 54 -4.52 -17.79 -11.98
CA GLU A 54 -3.85 -16.69 -12.69
C GLU A 54 -2.33 -16.75 -12.62
N ARG A 55 -1.75 -17.37 -11.58
CA ARG A 55 -0.28 -17.50 -11.43
C ARG A 55 0.43 -16.17 -11.61
N TRP A 56 -0.18 -15.08 -11.11
CA TRP A 56 0.22 -13.67 -11.30
C TRP A 56 0.20 -13.15 -12.74
N ARG A 57 -0.38 -13.85 -13.73
CA ARG A 57 -0.55 -13.32 -15.09
C ARG A 57 -1.44 -12.09 -15.13
N ARG A 58 -2.45 -12.06 -14.28
CA ARG A 58 -3.26 -10.86 -14.05
C ARG A 58 -2.98 -10.30 -12.66
N PRO A 59 -2.81 -8.97 -12.53
CA PRO A 59 -2.62 -8.35 -11.23
C PRO A 59 -3.88 -8.51 -10.37
N LEU A 60 -3.71 -8.95 -9.13
CA LEU A 60 -4.76 -8.98 -8.12
C LEU A 60 -4.65 -7.74 -7.24
N TYR A 61 -5.76 -7.04 -7.04
CA TYR A 61 -5.84 -5.88 -6.18
C TYR A 61 -6.83 -6.10 -5.04
N LEU A 62 -6.47 -5.61 -3.86
CA LEU A 62 -7.38 -5.46 -2.72
C LEU A 62 -7.73 -3.98 -2.60
N ALA A 63 -9.04 -3.69 -2.43
CA ALA A 63 -9.46 -2.32 -2.17
C ALA A 63 -8.88 -1.80 -0.84
N CYS A 64 -8.58 -0.51 -0.76
CA CYS A 64 -8.09 0.12 0.47
C CYS A 64 -9.09 0.02 1.64
N THR A 65 -10.35 -0.27 1.36
CA THR A 65 -11.41 -0.49 2.35
C THR A 65 -11.47 -1.91 2.91
N VAL A 66 -10.68 -2.86 2.37
CA VAL A 66 -10.62 -4.23 2.89
C VAL A 66 -9.92 -4.23 4.25
N ASN A 67 -10.63 -4.71 5.28
CA ASN A 67 -10.04 -4.84 6.60
C ASN A 67 -8.92 -5.88 6.59
N ARG A 68 -7.75 -5.50 7.11
CA ARG A 68 -6.57 -6.38 7.17
C ARG A 68 -6.81 -7.67 7.94
N SER A 69 -7.70 -7.65 8.94
CA SER A 69 -8.07 -8.85 9.71
C SER A 69 -8.81 -9.91 8.89
N ASN A 70 -9.42 -9.55 7.77
CA ASN A 70 -10.17 -10.48 6.92
C ASN A 70 -9.27 -11.43 6.12
N LEU A 71 -8.06 -10.98 5.76
CA LEU A 71 -7.11 -11.71 4.93
C LEU A 71 -5.67 -11.52 5.46
N PRO A 72 -5.38 -11.83 6.74
CA PRO A 72 -4.12 -11.45 7.39
C PRO A 72 -2.88 -12.06 6.72
N TRP A 73 -3.01 -13.24 6.12
CA TRP A 73 -1.93 -13.97 5.47
C TRP A 73 -1.43 -13.32 4.17
N ILE A 74 -2.27 -12.52 3.48
CA ILE A 74 -1.91 -11.92 2.20
C ILE A 74 -1.30 -10.51 2.36
N TRP A 75 -1.58 -9.82 3.47
CA TRP A 75 -1.11 -8.44 3.65
C TRP A 75 0.40 -8.24 3.58
N PRO A 76 1.27 -9.16 4.03
CA PRO A 76 2.71 -9.04 3.81
C PRO A 76 3.10 -8.98 2.32
N TYR A 77 2.26 -9.56 1.47
CA TYR A 77 2.45 -9.61 0.02
C TYR A 77 1.76 -8.47 -0.74
N THR A 78 1.32 -7.44 -0.05
CA THR A 78 0.64 -6.30 -0.71
C THR A 78 1.54 -5.08 -0.78
N ARG A 79 1.40 -4.32 -1.86
CA ARG A 79 2.05 -3.02 -2.04
C ARG A 79 1.01 -2.02 -2.52
N LEU A 80 1.06 -0.81 -1.98
CA LEU A 80 0.18 0.26 -2.42
C LEU A 80 0.49 0.62 -3.87
N ASP A 81 -0.57 0.69 -4.68
CA ASP A 81 -0.54 1.04 -6.10
C ASP A 81 -1.75 1.96 -6.37
N GLY A 82 -1.52 3.27 -6.32
CA GLY A 82 -2.59 4.27 -6.31
C GLY A 82 -3.43 4.20 -5.04
N LEU A 83 -4.72 3.95 -5.19
CA LEU A 83 -5.69 3.83 -4.08
C LEU A 83 -6.09 2.37 -3.80
N ALA A 84 -5.31 1.40 -4.26
CA ALA A 84 -5.53 -0.01 -4.01
C ALA A 84 -4.23 -0.71 -3.60
N PHE A 85 -4.35 -1.89 -3.03
CA PHE A 85 -3.20 -2.71 -2.67
C PHE A 85 -3.02 -3.82 -3.70
N ARG A 86 -1.96 -3.76 -4.48
CA ARG A 86 -1.57 -4.81 -5.41
C ARG A 86 -0.92 -5.97 -4.66
N VAL A 87 -1.36 -7.18 -4.96
CA VAL A 87 -0.71 -8.40 -4.46
C VAL A 87 0.52 -8.69 -5.31
N VAL A 88 1.67 -8.81 -4.67
CA VAL A 88 2.97 -9.06 -5.30
C VAL A 88 3.57 -10.36 -4.75
N PRO A 89 4.40 -11.08 -5.51
CA PRO A 89 4.96 -12.36 -5.08
C PRO A 89 6.18 -12.21 -4.16
N SER A 90 6.14 -11.24 -3.25
CA SER A 90 7.19 -11.00 -2.26
C SER A 90 6.63 -10.40 -0.98
N ALA A 91 6.97 -10.99 0.17
CA ALA A 91 6.68 -10.43 1.48
C ALA A 91 7.73 -9.39 1.93
N ASP A 92 8.87 -9.29 1.25
CA ASP A 92 9.92 -8.33 1.57
C ASP A 92 9.43 -6.89 1.31
N PRO A 93 9.32 -6.03 2.33
CA PRO A 93 8.86 -4.65 2.17
C PRO A 93 9.82 -3.79 1.32
N ALA A 94 11.07 -4.17 1.19
CA ALA A 94 12.02 -3.49 0.31
C ALA A 94 11.65 -3.67 -1.18
N VAL A 95 10.92 -4.74 -1.51
CA VAL A 95 10.40 -5.02 -2.84
C VAL A 95 9.12 -4.23 -3.09
N TRP A 96 9.23 -2.91 -3.19
CA TRP A 96 8.14 -2.01 -3.53
C TRP A 96 8.64 -0.99 -4.56
N ASP A 97 7.99 -0.93 -5.72
CA ASP A 97 8.27 0.08 -6.74
C ASP A 97 7.66 1.43 -6.33
N LEU A 98 8.43 2.19 -5.53
CA LEU A 98 7.99 3.51 -5.06
C LEU A 98 7.86 4.53 -6.19
N TYR A 99 8.67 4.41 -7.25
CA TYR A 99 8.54 5.28 -8.42
C TYR A 99 7.18 5.06 -9.10
N HIS A 100 6.80 3.80 -9.30
CA HIS A 100 5.48 3.47 -9.84
C HIS A 100 4.36 3.94 -8.90
N ALA A 101 4.45 3.65 -7.61
CA ALA A 101 3.44 4.06 -6.62
C ALA A 101 3.24 5.58 -6.60
N ARG A 102 4.34 6.36 -6.64
CA ARG A 102 4.29 7.81 -6.75
C ARG A 102 3.58 8.24 -8.03
N ARG A 103 3.97 7.70 -9.20
CA ARG A 103 3.34 8.03 -10.48
C ARG A 103 1.84 7.75 -10.49
N GLN A 104 1.40 6.65 -9.90
CA GLN A 104 -0.03 6.36 -9.80
C GLN A 104 -0.77 7.46 -9.05
N LEU A 105 -0.24 7.92 -7.92
CA LEU A 105 -0.84 9.00 -7.14
C LEU A 105 -0.76 10.36 -7.84
N THR A 106 0.32 10.67 -8.54
CA THR A 106 0.54 12.02 -9.11
C THR A 106 -0.04 12.19 -10.50
N GLU A 107 -0.17 11.11 -11.29
CA GLU A 107 -0.55 11.20 -12.70
C GLU A 107 -1.87 10.50 -13.05
N LYS A 108 -2.30 9.51 -12.24
CA LYS A 108 -3.44 8.64 -12.59
C LYS A 108 -4.67 8.84 -11.72
N VAL A 109 -4.49 9.27 -10.47
CA VAL A 109 -5.60 9.51 -9.55
C VAL A 109 -6.19 10.90 -9.78
N THR A 110 -7.51 11.00 -9.74
CA THR A 110 -8.23 12.28 -9.88
C THR A 110 -8.56 12.84 -8.50
N TYR A 111 -8.29 14.12 -8.30
CA TYR A 111 -8.51 14.85 -7.04
C TYR A 111 -9.60 15.92 -7.15
N ALA A 112 -10.41 15.89 -8.21
CA ALA A 112 -11.44 16.89 -8.45
C ALA A 112 -12.37 17.05 -7.24
N GLY A 113 -12.50 18.27 -6.75
CA GLY A 113 -13.36 18.62 -5.62
C GLY A 113 -12.78 18.34 -4.23
N LEU A 114 -11.65 17.63 -4.09
CA LEU A 114 -11.08 17.33 -2.76
C LEU A 114 -10.42 18.54 -2.07
N ALA A 115 -10.01 19.53 -2.86
CA ALA A 115 -9.51 20.81 -2.35
C ALA A 115 -10.62 21.81 -1.98
N ASP A 116 -11.88 21.53 -2.38
CA ASP A 116 -13.00 22.43 -2.10
C ASP A 116 -13.33 22.44 -0.60
N THR A 117 -13.04 23.56 0.05
CA THR A 117 -13.32 23.75 1.47
C THR A 117 -14.78 24.07 1.76
N THR A 118 -15.63 24.32 0.76
CA THR A 118 -17.05 24.60 0.92
C THR A 118 -17.92 23.35 0.88
N ALA A 119 -17.43 22.28 0.23
CA ALA A 119 -18.13 21.00 0.10
C ALA A 119 -18.42 20.39 1.48
N VAL A 120 -19.65 19.97 1.75
CA VAL A 120 -20.00 19.26 2.96
C VAL A 120 -19.69 17.78 2.78
N LEU A 121 -18.77 17.28 3.61
CA LEU A 121 -18.42 15.86 3.63
C LEU A 121 -19.21 15.15 4.73
N ASP A 122 -20.02 14.17 4.36
CA ASP A 122 -20.60 13.20 5.30
C ASP A 122 -19.52 12.23 5.82
N GLN A 123 -19.91 11.31 6.69
CA GLN A 123 -18.96 10.36 7.30
C GLN A 123 -18.30 9.44 6.27
N ASP A 124 -19.06 8.95 5.30
CA ASP A 124 -18.56 8.03 4.27
C ASP A 124 -17.60 8.75 3.30
N SER A 125 -17.97 9.95 2.87
CA SER A 125 -17.09 10.81 2.05
C SER A 125 -15.78 11.12 2.75
N ARG A 126 -15.81 11.42 4.07
CA ARG A 126 -14.58 11.63 4.86
C ARG A 126 -13.72 10.37 4.90
N ALA A 127 -14.33 9.19 5.08
CA ALA A 127 -13.60 7.93 5.07
C ALA A 127 -12.93 7.69 3.72
N ILE A 128 -13.61 7.99 2.60
CA ILE A 128 -13.03 7.89 1.26
C ILE A 128 -11.85 8.86 1.10
N VAL A 129 -12.03 10.14 1.48
CA VAL A 129 -10.94 11.13 1.39
C VAL A 129 -9.75 10.73 2.26
N SER A 130 -9.99 10.12 3.43
CA SER A 130 -8.92 9.62 4.31
C SER A 130 -8.05 8.55 3.63
N ASN A 131 -8.59 7.77 2.68
CA ASN A 131 -7.79 6.80 1.92
C ASN A 131 -6.77 7.48 1.00
N TYR A 132 -7.13 8.63 0.41
CA TYR A 132 -6.18 9.45 -0.37
C TYR A 132 -5.03 9.91 0.52
N VAL A 133 -5.36 10.48 1.68
CA VAL A 133 -4.34 10.93 2.64
C VAL A 133 -3.44 9.79 3.07
N ALA A 134 -4.01 8.65 3.45
CA ALA A 134 -3.26 7.47 3.86
C ALA A 134 -2.29 6.99 2.76
N ALA A 135 -2.72 7.03 1.48
CA ALA A 135 -1.88 6.63 0.35
C ALA A 135 -0.66 7.55 0.20
N PHE A 136 -0.85 8.87 0.25
CA PHE A 136 0.26 9.83 0.19
C PHE A 136 1.22 9.69 1.37
N LEU A 137 0.68 9.56 2.59
CA LEU A 137 1.50 9.38 3.80
C LEU A 137 2.31 8.07 3.74
N GLN A 138 1.74 6.98 3.23
CA GLN A 138 2.45 5.71 3.08
C GLN A 138 3.60 5.83 2.08
N VAL A 139 3.36 6.41 0.91
CA VAL A 139 4.41 6.59 -0.11
C VAL A 139 5.47 7.57 0.39
N GLY A 140 5.07 8.69 1.01
CA GLY A 140 6.00 9.66 1.61
C GLY A 140 6.88 9.05 2.70
N ASN A 141 6.27 8.30 3.64
CA ASN A 141 7.02 7.61 4.69
C ASN A 141 8.01 6.57 4.12
N ALA A 142 7.60 5.83 3.09
CA ALA A 142 8.47 4.85 2.46
C ALA A 142 9.67 5.50 1.72
N HIS A 143 9.51 6.70 1.15
CA HIS A 143 10.63 7.49 0.63
C HIS A 143 11.58 7.90 1.76
N LEU A 144 11.03 8.38 2.89
CA LEU A 144 11.82 8.74 4.05
C LEU A 144 12.62 7.55 4.61
N GLU A 145 11.98 6.39 4.78
CA GLU A 145 12.65 5.15 5.23
C GLU A 145 13.78 4.68 4.29
N ARG A 146 13.74 5.08 3.03
CA ARG A 146 14.80 4.82 2.04
C ARG A 146 15.87 5.92 1.96
N GLY A 147 15.82 6.90 2.87
CA GLY A 147 16.79 8.00 2.90
C GLY A 147 16.54 9.07 1.84
N ASP A 148 15.30 9.19 1.33
CA ASP A 148 14.89 10.24 0.40
C ASP A 148 13.87 11.20 1.03
N PRO A 149 14.31 12.05 1.99
CA PRO A 149 13.41 13.00 2.65
C PRO A 149 12.87 14.07 1.71
N LYS A 150 13.56 14.37 0.61
CA LYS A 150 13.09 15.34 -0.38
C LYS A 150 11.86 14.83 -1.13
N ALA A 151 11.88 13.57 -1.59
CA ALA A 151 10.72 12.95 -2.19
C ALA A 151 9.55 12.80 -1.20
N CYS A 152 9.82 12.53 0.07
CA CYS A 152 8.81 12.57 1.12
C CYS A 152 8.13 13.93 1.18
N LEU A 153 8.89 15.03 1.32
CA LEU A 153 8.32 16.39 1.39
C LEU A 153 7.53 16.76 0.14
N GLU A 154 7.98 16.31 -1.04
CA GLU A 154 7.24 16.53 -2.29
C GLU A 154 5.87 15.83 -2.27
N MET A 155 5.80 14.58 -1.81
CA MET A 155 4.53 13.87 -1.65
C MET A 155 3.58 14.60 -0.68
N LEU A 156 4.09 15.14 0.43
CA LEU A 156 3.28 15.89 1.39
C LEU A 156 2.75 17.21 0.80
N ARG A 157 3.56 17.92 0.01
CA ARG A 157 3.11 19.14 -0.68
C ARG A 157 2.00 18.84 -1.70
N LEU A 158 2.19 17.80 -2.52
CA LEU A 158 1.17 17.39 -3.49
C LEU A 158 -0.16 17.01 -2.80
N LEU A 159 -0.10 16.36 -1.64
CA LEU A 159 -1.30 16.08 -0.86
C LEU A 159 -2.01 17.37 -0.41
N GLU A 160 -1.26 18.36 0.10
CA GLU A 160 -1.82 19.65 0.53
C GLU A 160 -2.43 20.45 -0.62
N ASP A 161 -1.81 20.39 -1.80
CA ASP A 161 -2.30 21.07 -3.00
C ASP A 161 -3.63 20.46 -3.50
N HIS A 162 -3.87 19.18 -3.24
CA HIS A 162 -5.02 18.46 -3.77
C HIS A 162 -6.14 18.19 -2.77
N VAL A 163 -5.86 18.23 -1.46
CA VAL A 163 -6.82 17.83 -0.42
C VAL A 163 -6.94 18.87 0.67
N ALA A 164 -8.16 19.28 0.99
CA ALA A 164 -8.47 20.20 2.09
C ALA A 164 -8.29 19.53 3.46
N LEU A 165 -7.04 19.32 3.90
CA LEU A 165 -6.66 18.56 5.10
C LEU A 165 -7.25 19.07 6.41
N ARG A 166 -7.55 20.38 6.51
CA ARG A 166 -8.11 21.02 7.73
C ARG A 166 -9.44 20.37 8.18
N ARG A 167 -10.09 19.60 7.29
CA ARG A 167 -11.35 18.91 7.54
C ARG A 167 -11.19 17.48 8.04
N LEU A 168 -9.95 16.96 8.03
CA LEU A 168 -9.65 15.56 8.29
C LEU A 168 -9.00 15.32 9.67
N GLY A 169 -9.00 16.36 10.55
CA GLY A 169 -8.56 16.22 11.93
C GLY A 169 -7.21 15.51 12.11
N PRO A 170 -7.19 14.25 12.57
CA PRO A 170 -5.95 13.52 12.88
C PRO A 170 -4.97 13.38 11.70
N ALA A 171 -5.46 13.48 10.47
CA ALA A 171 -4.59 13.39 9.30
C ALA A 171 -3.60 14.54 9.18
N ALA A 172 -3.99 15.74 9.63
CA ALA A 172 -3.12 16.91 9.65
C ALA A 172 -1.97 16.76 10.65
N GLU A 173 -2.21 16.11 11.78
CA GLU A 173 -1.18 15.82 12.79
C GLU A 173 -0.16 14.81 12.26
N LEU A 174 -0.62 13.73 11.63
CA LEU A 174 0.25 12.71 11.01
C LEU A 174 1.14 13.31 9.91
N LEU A 175 0.56 14.20 9.09
CA LEU A 175 1.31 14.90 8.05
C LEU A 175 2.37 15.81 8.67
N GLY A 176 2.03 16.58 9.70
CA GLY A 176 2.96 17.45 10.42
C GLY A 176 4.12 16.65 11.02
N ALA A 177 3.85 15.52 11.66
CA ALA A 177 4.85 14.65 12.24
C ALA A 177 5.81 14.07 11.18
N LEU A 178 5.26 13.61 10.03
CA LEU A 178 6.08 13.06 8.95
C LEU A 178 6.94 14.15 8.29
N ARG A 179 6.40 15.37 8.14
CA ARG A 179 7.14 16.52 7.63
C ARG A 179 8.32 16.87 8.54
N ALA A 180 8.08 17.01 9.85
CA ALA A 180 9.13 17.34 10.81
C ALA A 180 10.28 16.32 10.79
N ARG A 181 9.96 15.02 10.66
CA ARG A 181 10.98 13.97 10.51
C ARG A 181 11.79 14.14 9.23
N ALA A 182 11.15 14.42 8.11
CA ALA A 182 11.85 14.60 6.83
C ALA A 182 12.74 15.84 6.83
N GLU A 183 12.31 16.93 7.42
CA GLU A 183 13.09 18.18 7.57
C GLU A 183 14.29 17.98 8.49
N ASP A 184 14.14 17.26 9.60
CA ASP A 184 15.22 16.91 10.52
C ASP A 184 16.30 16.04 9.83
N GLU A 185 15.90 15.06 9.02
CA GLU A 185 16.86 14.27 8.23
C GLU A 185 17.65 15.12 7.21
N ILE A 186 16.99 16.08 6.55
CA ILE A 186 17.69 17.01 5.66
C ILE A 186 18.69 17.88 6.46
N GLY A 187 18.29 18.34 7.65
CA GLY A 187 19.15 19.15 8.50
C GLY A 187 20.38 18.43 9.05
N ARG A 188 20.28 17.11 9.21
CA ARG A 188 21.40 16.25 9.68
C ARG A 188 22.33 15.80 8.56
N ALA A 189 21.89 15.88 7.30
CA ALA A 189 22.74 15.50 6.18
C ALA A 189 23.97 16.42 6.12
N PRO A 190 25.21 15.88 6.05
CA PRO A 190 26.40 16.69 5.95
C PRO A 190 26.31 17.58 4.70
N ARG A 191 26.54 18.90 4.88
CA ARG A 191 26.64 19.83 3.76
C ARG A 191 27.89 19.45 2.95
N GLN A 192 27.67 18.84 1.79
CA GLN A 192 28.73 18.55 0.82
C GLN A 192 29.17 19.83 0.12
#